data_248846cdbdbba855a2637d585180703b
#
_entry.id   248846cdbdbba855a2637d585180703b
#
_cell.length_a   1.000
_cell.length_b   1.000
_cell.length_c   1.000
_cell.angle_alpha   90.00
_cell.angle_beta   90.00
_cell.angle_gamma   90.00
#
_symmetry.space_group_name_H-M   'P 1'
#
loop_
_entity.id
_entity.type
_entity.pdbx_description
1 polymer ?
#
loop_
_entity_poly.entity_id
_entity_poly.type
_entity_poly.pdbx_seq_one_letter_code
_entity_poly.pdbx_strand_id
1 'polypeptide(L)'
;MIAPALIFIVSIFGVVFAFSQPVTSDLILLAGPSAIASVILLLREAQRWLAKQDKYNAPKAVVIDGSNVMYWFDGTPRIEPVQDVVHHLSRLGFAPEVFFDANAGYLFAGQYLGSKPLGRLLNLPTGSITVVPKGDAADPYILHAAQDTDAIIITNDNYRDWVSQVPFASEPGRLIKGTFQEGELCFDLPTTGTNPNAG
;
A
#
# COMPACT_ATOMS: atom_id res chain seq x y z
N MET A 1 13.74 18.70 -13.09
CA MET A 1 12.85 19.68 -13.75
C MET A 1 13.57 20.90 -14.33
N ILE A 2 14.74 21.31 -13.84
CA ILE A 2 15.45 22.54 -14.30
C ILE A 2 15.95 22.41 -15.73
N ALA A 3 16.61 21.32 -16.10
CA ALA A 3 17.20 21.15 -17.43
C ALA A 3 16.18 21.16 -18.59
N PRO A 4 15.08 20.38 -18.57
CA PRO A 4 14.10 20.44 -19.65
C PRO A 4 13.39 21.80 -19.73
N ALA A 5 13.19 22.48 -18.61
CA ALA A 5 12.57 23.81 -18.60
C ALA A 5 13.50 24.86 -19.24
N LEU A 6 14.81 24.81 -18.98
CA LEU A 6 15.77 25.71 -19.62
C LEU A 6 15.85 25.47 -21.13
N ILE A 7 15.89 24.22 -21.58
CA ILE A 7 15.89 23.88 -23.01
C ILE A 7 14.61 24.41 -23.68
N PHE A 8 13.45 24.27 -23.04
CA PHE A 8 12.19 24.77 -23.55
C PHE A 8 12.19 26.30 -23.70
N ILE A 9 12.66 27.03 -22.68
CA ILE A 9 12.78 28.51 -22.73
C ILE A 9 13.70 28.95 -23.86
N VAL A 10 14.88 28.31 -23.97
CA VAL A 10 15.84 28.62 -25.05
C VAL A 10 15.25 28.33 -26.43
N SER A 11 14.52 27.19 -26.58
CA SER A 11 13.88 26.83 -27.84
C SER A 11 12.77 27.79 -28.21
N ILE A 12 11.93 28.24 -27.30
CA ILE A 12 10.89 29.27 -27.56
C ILE A 12 11.56 30.58 -27.97
N PHE A 13 12.63 30.98 -27.27
CA PHE A 13 13.33 32.20 -27.63
C PHE A 13 13.92 32.13 -29.04
N GLY A 14 14.48 30.97 -29.42
CA GLY A 14 14.98 30.69 -30.76
C GLY A 14 13.89 30.76 -31.82
N VAL A 15 12.70 30.23 -31.59
CA VAL A 15 11.55 30.31 -32.49
C VAL A 15 11.08 31.76 -32.66
N VAL A 16 10.89 32.48 -31.55
CA VAL A 16 10.44 33.88 -31.60
C VAL A 16 11.46 34.77 -32.34
N PHE A 17 12.76 34.55 -32.11
CA PHE A 17 13.82 35.27 -32.79
C PHE A 17 13.84 34.97 -34.29
N ALA A 18 13.66 33.71 -34.68
CA ALA A 18 13.60 33.31 -36.09
C ALA A 18 12.42 33.92 -36.85
N PHE A 19 11.30 34.15 -36.21
CA PHE A 19 10.14 34.87 -36.78
C PHE A 19 10.38 36.37 -36.95
N SER A 20 11.28 36.96 -36.15
CA SER A 20 11.53 38.40 -36.17
C SER A 20 12.52 38.82 -37.26
N GLN A 21 13.27 37.87 -37.87
CA GLN A 21 14.33 38.15 -38.84
C GLN A 21 14.19 37.23 -40.08
N PRO A 22 13.90 37.74 -41.28
CA PRO A 22 13.68 36.91 -42.48
C PRO A 22 14.91 36.11 -42.93
N VAL A 23 16.12 36.52 -42.52
CA VAL A 23 17.39 35.86 -42.87
C VAL A 23 17.67 34.61 -42.03
N THR A 24 16.95 34.42 -40.91
CA THR A 24 17.20 33.34 -39.95
C THR A 24 16.08 32.28 -39.94
N SER A 25 15.25 32.22 -41.01
CA SER A 25 14.13 31.28 -41.12
C SER A 25 14.55 29.81 -40.98
N ASP A 26 15.79 29.45 -41.37
CA ASP A 26 16.31 28.09 -41.29
C ASP A 26 16.49 27.62 -39.82
N LEU A 27 16.59 28.57 -38.88
CA LEU A 27 16.64 28.24 -37.44
C LEU A 27 15.34 27.61 -36.93
N ILE A 28 14.20 27.81 -37.62
CA ILE A 28 12.90 27.19 -37.27
C ILE A 28 12.99 25.68 -37.43
N LEU A 29 13.73 25.17 -38.41
CA LEU A 29 13.93 23.73 -38.63
C LEU A 29 14.65 23.04 -37.48
N LEU A 30 15.47 23.77 -36.74
CA LEU A 30 16.18 23.26 -35.58
C LEU A 30 15.41 23.54 -34.27
N ALA A 31 14.88 24.74 -34.10
CA ALA A 31 14.21 25.18 -32.89
C ALA A 31 12.81 24.52 -32.72
N GLY A 32 12.11 24.24 -33.82
CA GLY A 32 10.79 23.59 -33.80
C GLY A 32 10.83 22.18 -33.18
N PRO A 33 11.61 21.26 -33.76
CA PRO A 33 11.74 19.90 -33.18
C PRO A 33 12.28 19.90 -31.76
N SER A 34 13.21 20.79 -31.42
CA SER A 34 13.75 20.87 -30.04
C SER A 34 12.72 21.37 -29.03
N ALA A 35 11.85 22.30 -29.40
CA ALA A 35 10.73 22.75 -28.58
C ALA A 35 9.71 21.62 -28.33
N ILE A 36 9.34 20.87 -29.37
CA ILE A 36 8.44 19.73 -29.27
C ILE A 36 9.03 18.65 -28.35
N ALA A 37 10.31 18.30 -28.54
CA ALA A 37 11.02 17.35 -27.71
C ALA A 37 11.05 17.79 -26.23
N SER A 38 11.26 19.09 -25.99
CA SER A 38 11.26 19.65 -24.62
C SER A 38 9.89 19.57 -23.96
N VAL A 39 8.81 19.83 -24.70
CA VAL A 39 7.43 19.67 -24.21
C VAL A 39 7.17 18.21 -23.83
N ILE A 40 7.56 17.25 -24.67
CA ILE A 40 7.38 15.82 -24.39
C ILE A 40 8.15 15.43 -23.12
N LEU A 41 9.38 15.92 -22.95
CA LEU A 41 10.18 15.64 -21.76
C LEU A 41 9.56 16.26 -20.51
N LEU A 42 9.05 17.48 -20.57
CA LEU A 42 8.35 18.13 -19.46
C LEU A 42 7.08 17.38 -19.07
N LEU A 43 6.28 16.94 -20.06
CA LEU A 43 5.08 16.15 -19.80
C LEU A 43 5.42 14.81 -19.14
N ARG A 44 6.46 14.11 -19.63
CA ARG A 44 6.94 12.87 -19.01
C ARG A 44 7.41 13.08 -17.57
N GLU A 45 8.13 14.16 -17.31
CA GLU A 45 8.61 14.49 -15.97
C GLU A 45 7.45 14.87 -15.04
N ALA A 46 6.47 15.63 -15.52
CA ALA A 46 5.25 15.95 -14.80
C ALA A 46 4.46 14.66 -14.44
N GLN A 47 4.29 13.74 -15.41
CA GLN A 47 3.64 12.46 -15.17
C GLN A 47 4.39 11.62 -14.11
N ARG A 48 5.72 11.59 -14.17
CA ARG A 48 6.53 10.90 -13.16
C ARG A 48 6.39 11.53 -11.78
N TRP A 49 6.33 12.86 -11.73
CA TRP A 49 6.15 13.58 -10.47
C TRP A 49 4.77 13.32 -9.87
N LEU A 50 3.70 13.36 -10.68
CA LEU A 50 2.34 13.03 -10.26
C LEU A 50 2.24 11.57 -9.78
N ALA A 51 2.78 10.60 -10.53
CA ALA A 51 2.80 9.20 -10.13
C ALA A 51 3.58 8.97 -8.81
N LYS A 52 4.65 9.75 -8.56
CA LYS A 52 5.39 9.69 -7.29
C LYS A 52 4.58 10.29 -6.15
N GLN A 53 3.84 11.36 -6.41
CA GLN A 53 2.94 11.99 -5.44
C GLN A 53 1.78 11.05 -5.07
N ASP A 54 1.17 10.40 -6.06
CA ASP A 54 0.11 9.41 -5.84
C ASP A 54 0.61 8.23 -5.01
N LYS A 55 1.82 7.74 -5.29
CA LYS A 55 2.45 6.67 -4.48
C LYS A 55 2.75 7.12 -3.05
N TYR A 56 3.13 8.38 -2.85
CA TYR A 56 3.40 8.95 -1.51
C TYR A 56 2.11 9.13 -0.69
N ASN A 57 1.00 9.48 -1.36
CA ASN A 57 -0.31 9.72 -0.75
C ASN A 57 -1.19 8.44 -0.71
N ALA A 58 -0.78 7.35 -1.37
CA ALA A 58 -1.50 6.10 -1.33
C ALA A 58 -1.54 5.55 0.12
N PRO A 59 -2.68 5.03 0.57
CA PRO A 59 -2.76 4.37 1.86
C PRO A 59 -1.70 3.27 1.96
N LYS A 60 -0.99 3.21 3.09
CA LYS A 60 0.00 2.15 3.33
C LYS A 60 -0.74 0.81 3.45
N ALA A 61 -0.29 -0.18 2.72
CA ALA A 61 -0.80 -1.53 2.84
C ALA A 61 -0.55 -2.08 4.26
N VAL A 62 -1.49 -2.82 4.79
CA VAL A 62 -1.36 -3.60 6.01
C VAL A 62 -2.02 -4.95 5.80
N VAL A 63 -1.30 -6.01 6.12
CA VAL A 63 -1.80 -7.38 6.02
C VAL A 63 -2.31 -7.82 7.38
N ILE A 64 -3.51 -8.40 7.41
CA ILE A 64 -4.16 -8.87 8.65
C ILE A 64 -4.34 -10.38 8.54
N ASP A 65 -3.81 -11.11 9.51
CA ASP A 65 -4.10 -12.51 9.70
C ASP A 65 -5.49 -12.65 10.36
N GLY A 66 -6.51 -12.70 9.53
CA GLY A 66 -7.90 -12.74 10.00
C GLY A 66 -8.20 -13.98 10.82
N SER A 67 -7.62 -15.13 10.46
CA SER A 67 -7.78 -16.39 11.20
C SER A 67 -7.18 -16.35 12.60
N ASN A 68 -6.11 -15.57 12.81
CA ASN A 68 -5.53 -15.36 14.13
C ASN A 68 -6.31 -14.30 14.91
N VAL A 69 -6.60 -13.16 14.29
CA VAL A 69 -7.29 -12.02 14.94
C VAL A 69 -8.67 -12.40 15.46
N MET A 70 -9.40 -13.29 14.79
CA MET A 70 -10.75 -13.73 15.22
C MET A 70 -10.79 -14.33 16.64
N TYR A 71 -9.65 -14.73 17.21
CA TYR A 71 -9.53 -15.29 18.55
C TYR A 71 -9.09 -14.28 19.62
N TRP A 72 -8.78 -13.01 19.26
CA TRP A 72 -8.11 -12.08 20.16
C TRP A 72 -8.94 -11.60 21.35
N PHE A 73 -10.27 -11.68 21.28
CA PHE A 73 -11.12 -11.15 22.33
C PHE A 73 -11.14 -12.07 23.59
N ASP A 74 -11.56 -13.32 23.40
CA ASP A 74 -11.74 -14.28 24.53
C ASP A 74 -11.29 -15.70 24.15
N GLY A 75 -10.55 -15.86 23.07
CA GLY A 75 -10.14 -17.15 22.55
C GLY A 75 -11.23 -17.91 21.79
N THR A 76 -12.43 -17.32 21.62
CA THR A 76 -13.50 -17.88 20.82
C THR A 76 -13.50 -17.21 19.44
N PRO A 77 -13.58 -17.99 18.32
CA PRO A 77 -13.53 -17.41 16.99
C PRO A 77 -14.77 -16.58 16.69
N ARG A 78 -14.55 -15.28 16.41
CA ARG A 78 -15.59 -14.29 16.10
C ARG A 78 -15.11 -13.36 15.01
N ILE A 79 -16.04 -12.77 14.27
CA ILE A 79 -15.71 -11.80 13.21
C ILE A 79 -15.49 -10.38 13.76
N GLU A 80 -16.09 -10.04 14.90
CA GLU A 80 -16.08 -8.70 15.49
C GLU A 80 -14.63 -8.21 15.78
N PRO A 81 -13.72 -8.99 16.37
CA PRO A 81 -12.33 -8.56 16.55
C PRO A 81 -11.65 -8.18 15.22
N VAL A 82 -11.96 -8.90 14.13
CA VAL A 82 -11.41 -8.56 12.81
C VAL A 82 -12.02 -7.26 12.29
N GLN A 83 -13.32 -7.03 12.51
CA GLN A 83 -13.98 -5.76 12.14
C GLN A 83 -13.36 -4.57 12.86
N ASP A 84 -13.10 -4.71 14.17
CA ASP A 84 -12.50 -3.64 14.98
C ASP A 84 -11.08 -3.32 14.52
N VAL A 85 -10.27 -4.35 14.24
CA VAL A 85 -8.91 -4.19 13.69
C VAL A 85 -8.95 -3.49 12.33
N VAL A 86 -9.78 -3.95 11.40
CA VAL A 86 -9.95 -3.35 10.07
C VAL A 86 -10.39 -1.89 10.18
N HIS A 87 -11.40 -1.62 11.02
CA HIS A 87 -11.91 -0.28 11.21
C HIS A 87 -10.85 0.67 11.80
N HIS A 88 -10.14 0.21 12.83
CA HIS A 88 -9.09 0.99 13.47
C HIS A 88 -7.97 1.36 12.49
N LEU A 89 -7.45 0.38 11.73
CA LEU A 89 -6.37 0.59 10.78
C LEU A 89 -6.81 1.47 9.59
N SER A 90 -8.03 1.28 9.09
CA SER A 90 -8.60 2.15 8.04
C SER A 90 -8.71 3.61 8.49
N ARG A 91 -9.09 3.86 9.74
CA ARG A 91 -9.12 5.22 10.32
C ARG A 91 -7.73 5.85 10.46
N LEU A 92 -6.69 5.04 10.65
CA LEU A 92 -5.29 5.49 10.65
C LEU A 92 -4.73 5.71 9.23
N GLY A 93 -5.54 5.50 8.17
CA GLY A 93 -5.14 5.70 6.79
C GLY A 93 -4.40 4.54 6.15
N PHE A 94 -4.50 3.33 6.74
CA PHE A 94 -4.00 2.11 6.12
C PHE A 94 -5.02 1.54 5.12
N ALA A 95 -4.52 0.72 4.17
CA ALA A 95 -5.31 -0.11 3.28
C ALA A 95 -5.21 -1.57 3.74
N PRO A 96 -6.21 -2.10 4.50
CA PRO A 96 -6.16 -3.46 5.01
C PRO A 96 -6.38 -4.50 3.91
N GLU A 97 -5.55 -5.55 3.93
CA GLU A 97 -5.74 -6.81 3.22
C GLU A 97 -5.88 -7.94 4.25
N VAL A 98 -6.97 -8.68 4.21
CA VAL A 98 -7.29 -9.69 5.23
C VAL A 98 -7.22 -11.08 4.64
N PHE A 99 -6.48 -11.95 5.31
CA PHE A 99 -6.32 -13.35 4.92
C PHE A 99 -7.04 -14.27 5.90
N PHE A 100 -7.72 -15.26 5.38
CA PHE A 100 -8.43 -16.27 6.16
C PHE A 100 -8.11 -17.66 5.65
N ASP A 101 -8.01 -18.59 6.59
CA ASP A 101 -8.06 -20.02 6.27
C ASP A 101 -9.43 -20.41 5.69
N ALA A 102 -9.44 -21.46 4.88
CA ALA A 102 -10.65 -21.95 4.23
C ALA A 102 -11.78 -22.32 5.20
N ASN A 103 -11.46 -22.63 6.45
CA ASN A 103 -12.41 -23.03 7.49
C ASN A 103 -12.92 -21.86 8.35
N ALA A 104 -12.39 -20.64 8.20
CA ALA A 104 -12.73 -19.51 9.07
C ALA A 104 -14.24 -19.29 9.18
N GLY A 105 -14.97 -19.27 8.05
CA GLY A 105 -16.41 -19.09 8.04
C GLY A 105 -17.18 -20.17 8.81
N TYR A 106 -16.69 -21.40 8.83
CA TYR A 106 -17.32 -22.47 9.63
C TYR A 106 -17.18 -22.24 11.12
N LEU A 107 -16.08 -21.64 11.56
CA LEU A 107 -15.76 -21.46 12.97
C LEU A 107 -16.68 -20.44 13.65
N PHE A 108 -17.04 -19.35 12.97
CA PHE A 108 -17.90 -18.31 13.57
C PHE A 108 -19.32 -18.23 12.98
N ALA A 109 -19.55 -18.73 11.75
CA ALA A 109 -20.84 -18.63 11.07
C ALA A 109 -21.46 -20.00 10.71
N GLY A 110 -20.80 -21.13 11.03
CA GLY A 110 -21.28 -22.47 10.76
C GLY A 110 -21.35 -22.87 9.27
N GLN A 111 -20.80 -22.05 8.37
CA GLN A 111 -20.83 -22.28 6.94
C GLN A 111 -19.59 -21.74 6.24
N TYR A 112 -19.29 -22.21 5.02
CA TYR A 112 -18.25 -21.62 4.21
C TYR A 112 -18.55 -20.17 3.83
N LEU A 113 -17.61 -19.29 4.05
CA LEU A 113 -17.64 -17.90 3.60
C LEU A 113 -16.44 -17.60 2.73
N GLY A 114 -16.67 -17.29 1.46
CA GLY A 114 -15.64 -16.82 0.54
C GLY A 114 -15.36 -15.31 0.68
N SER A 115 -14.45 -14.78 -0.15
CA SER A 115 -14.01 -13.39 -0.08
C SER A 115 -15.14 -12.36 -0.19
N LYS A 116 -16.18 -12.61 -1.02
CA LYS A 116 -17.29 -11.66 -1.21
C LYS A 116 -18.18 -11.50 0.05
N PRO A 117 -18.68 -12.54 0.71
CA PRO A 117 -19.41 -12.39 1.97
C PRO A 117 -18.55 -11.83 3.09
N LEU A 118 -17.28 -12.25 3.23
CA LEU A 118 -16.37 -11.71 4.23
C LEU A 118 -16.08 -10.22 3.99
N GLY A 119 -15.86 -9.80 2.73
CA GLY A 119 -15.68 -8.39 2.38
C GLY A 119 -16.87 -7.53 2.80
N ARG A 120 -18.12 -8.03 2.64
CA ARG A 120 -19.31 -7.34 3.14
C ARG A 120 -19.35 -7.23 4.65
N LEU A 121 -18.99 -8.30 5.38
CA LEU A 121 -18.94 -8.29 6.84
C LEU A 121 -17.89 -7.32 7.37
N LEU A 122 -16.75 -7.20 6.69
CA LEU A 122 -15.63 -6.34 7.07
C LEU A 122 -15.72 -4.92 6.46
N ASN A 123 -16.74 -4.65 5.66
CA ASN A 123 -16.86 -3.39 4.90
C ASN A 123 -15.63 -3.08 4.04
N LEU A 124 -15.07 -4.12 3.40
CA LEU A 124 -13.91 -4.04 2.53
C LEU A 124 -14.26 -4.49 1.09
N PRO A 125 -13.56 -3.99 0.07
CA PRO A 125 -13.64 -4.53 -1.28
C PRO A 125 -13.31 -6.02 -1.30
N THR A 126 -13.96 -6.78 -2.20
CA THR A 126 -13.70 -8.23 -2.32
C THR A 126 -12.22 -8.53 -2.63
N GLY A 127 -11.55 -7.65 -3.36
CA GLY A 127 -10.12 -7.80 -3.69
C GLY A 127 -9.17 -7.64 -2.51
N SER A 128 -9.65 -7.08 -1.38
CA SER A 128 -8.87 -6.95 -0.14
C SER A 128 -9.07 -8.15 0.80
N ILE A 129 -9.78 -9.19 0.38
CA ILE A 129 -10.03 -10.39 1.18
C ILE A 129 -9.51 -11.61 0.42
N THR A 130 -8.64 -12.35 1.04
CA THR A 130 -8.15 -13.63 0.55
C THR A 130 -8.60 -14.74 1.48
N VAL A 131 -9.33 -15.72 0.95
CA VAL A 131 -9.60 -16.99 1.63
C VAL A 131 -8.74 -18.03 0.92
N VAL A 132 -7.80 -18.61 1.64
CA VAL A 132 -6.87 -19.58 1.03
C VAL A 132 -7.59 -20.86 0.63
N PRO A 133 -7.08 -21.60 -0.37
CA PRO A 133 -7.66 -22.87 -0.78
C PRO A 133 -7.69 -23.87 0.38
N LYS A 134 -8.70 -24.76 0.34
CA LYS A 134 -8.80 -25.84 1.35
C LYS A 134 -7.57 -26.76 1.27
N GLY A 135 -6.90 -26.90 2.39
CA GLY A 135 -5.70 -27.72 2.52
C GLY A 135 -4.39 -26.93 2.50
N ASP A 136 -4.44 -25.66 2.13
CA ASP A 136 -3.30 -24.76 2.22
C ASP A 136 -3.28 -24.05 3.59
N ALA A 137 -2.08 -23.76 4.08
CA ALA A 137 -1.90 -22.87 5.21
C ALA A 137 -1.98 -21.39 4.74
N ALA A 138 -2.53 -20.49 5.54
CA ALA A 138 -2.61 -19.07 5.23
C ALA A 138 -1.24 -18.36 5.33
N ASP A 139 -0.33 -18.86 6.18
CA ASP A 139 0.96 -18.24 6.49
C ASP A 139 1.78 -17.84 5.27
N PRO A 140 2.06 -18.73 4.28
CA PRO A 140 2.82 -18.35 3.10
C PRO A 140 2.16 -17.20 2.31
N TYR A 141 0.83 -17.22 2.20
CA TYR A 141 0.09 -16.18 1.48
C TYR A 141 0.22 -14.83 2.18
N ILE A 142 0.08 -14.81 3.50
CA ILE A 142 0.24 -13.62 4.36
C ILE A 142 1.66 -13.06 4.21
N LEU A 143 2.67 -13.91 4.36
CA LEU A 143 4.08 -13.52 4.32
C LEU A 143 4.49 -12.97 2.95
N HIS A 144 4.08 -13.62 1.86
CA HIS A 144 4.35 -13.14 0.51
C HIS A 144 3.64 -11.83 0.20
N ALA A 145 2.35 -11.71 0.54
CA ALA A 145 1.60 -10.47 0.34
C ALA A 145 2.24 -9.29 1.09
N ALA A 146 2.68 -9.51 2.34
CA ALA A 146 3.34 -8.50 3.13
C ALA A 146 4.73 -8.13 2.56
N GLN A 147 5.49 -9.10 2.08
CA GLN A 147 6.79 -8.87 1.45
C GLN A 147 6.65 -8.08 0.14
N ASP A 148 5.71 -8.45 -0.72
CA ASP A 148 5.49 -7.81 -2.02
C ASP A 148 5.05 -6.35 -1.90
N THR A 149 4.31 -6.02 -0.84
CA THR A 149 3.79 -4.68 -0.59
C THR A 149 4.59 -3.87 0.43
N ASP A 150 5.65 -4.45 1.00
CA ASP A 150 6.43 -3.89 2.12
C ASP A 150 5.55 -3.54 3.32
N ALA A 151 4.51 -4.35 3.55
CA ALA A 151 3.49 -4.12 4.58
C ALA A 151 3.90 -4.69 5.94
N ILE A 152 3.33 -4.13 7.01
CA ILE A 152 3.30 -4.76 8.33
C ILE A 152 2.23 -5.83 8.38
N ILE A 153 2.40 -6.81 9.25
CA ILE A 153 1.45 -7.91 9.46
C ILE A 153 0.85 -7.79 10.86
N ILE A 154 -0.47 -7.80 10.94
CA ILE A 154 -1.22 -7.79 12.21
C ILE A 154 -1.55 -9.23 12.57
N THR A 155 -0.86 -9.76 13.58
CA THR A 155 -0.99 -11.15 14.05
C THR A 155 -0.32 -11.35 15.38
N ASN A 156 -0.74 -12.35 16.17
CA ASN A 156 -0.02 -12.82 17.36
C ASN A 156 0.90 -14.02 17.05
N ASP A 157 0.87 -14.53 15.81
CA ASP A 157 1.81 -15.55 15.38
C ASP A 157 3.22 -14.96 15.17
N ASN A 158 4.22 -15.79 15.34
CA ASN A 158 5.62 -15.45 15.10
C ASN A 158 6.18 -16.08 13.82
N TYR A 159 5.40 -16.87 13.08
CA TYR A 159 5.74 -17.55 11.81
C TYR A 159 7.09 -18.29 11.85
N ARG A 160 7.44 -18.91 12.99
CA ARG A 160 8.76 -19.53 13.23
C ARG A 160 9.15 -20.56 12.18
N ASP A 161 8.17 -21.31 11.70
CA ASP A 161 8.39 -22.37 10.70
C ASP A 161 8.69 -21.81 9.30
N TRP A 162 8.41 -20.52 9.07
CA TRP A 162 8.56 -19.86 7.79
C TRP A 162 9.76 -18.89 7.73
N VAL A 163 10.39 -18.56 8.85
CA VAL A 163 11.49 -17.58 8.93
C VAL A 163 12.65 -17.94 8.01
N SER A 164 12.96 -19.23 7.83
CA SER A 164 14.03 -19.67 6.94
C SER A 164 13.73 -19.45 5.46
N GLN A 165 12.45 -19.43 5.08
CA GLN A 165 11.98 -19.27 3.71
C GLN A 165 11.65 -17.79 3.42
N VAL A 166 11.10 -17.08 4.40
CA VAL A 166 10.70 -15.67 4.30
C VAL A 166 11.30 -14.89 5.47
N PRO A 167 12.60 -14.51 5.39
CA PRO A 167 13.30 -13.78 6.47
C PRO A 167 12.64 -12.43 6.82
N PHE A 168 11.84 -11.86 5.90
CA PHE A 168 11.05 -10.64 6.07
C PHE A 168 10.24 -10.64 7.39
N ALA A 169 9.66 -11.77 7.78
CA ALA A 169 8.88 -11.88 9.01
C ALA A 169 9.70 -11.66 10.30
N SER A 170 11.03 -11.81 10.22
CA SER A 170 11.95 -11.64 11.36
C SER A 170 12.46 -10.21 11.51
N GLU A 171 12.17 -9.33 10.54
CA GLU A 171 12.58 -7.94 10.61
C GLU A 171 11.85 -7.22 11.76
N PRO A 172 12.53 -6.40 12.56
CA PRO A 172 11.90 -5.65 13.64
C PRO A 172 10.76 -4.75 13.13
N GLY A 173 9.61 -4.79 13.79
CA GLY A 173 8.45 -3.97 13.44
C GLY A 173 7.59 -4.48 12.27
N ARG A 174 7.87 -5.68 11.73
CA ARG A 174 7.04 -6.29 10.69
C ARG A 174 5.79 -6.96 11.26
N LEU A 175 5.91 -7.63 12.38
CA LEU A 175 4.79 -8.27 13.07
C LEU A 175 4.30 -7.34 14.18
N ILE A 176 3.05 -6.95 14.11
CA ILE A 176 2.37 -6.12 15.11
C ILE A 176 1.37 -6.99 15.85
N LYS A 177 1.59 -7.11 17.13
CA LYS A 177 0.71 -7.88 18.03
C LYS A 177 -0.43 -7.01 18.53
N GLY A 178 -1.54 -7.64 18.85
CA GLY A 178 -2.69 -6.97 19.43
C GLY A 178 -3.47 -7.86 20.39
N THR A 179 -4.28 -7.22 21.19
CA THR A 179 -5.15 -7.86 22.17
C THR A 179 -6.33 -6.96 22.48
N PHE A 180 -7.35 -7.51 23.14
CA PHE A 180 -8.43 -6.71 23.72
C PHE A 180 -8.23 -6.64 25.25
N GLN A 181 -8.22 -5.43 25.80
CA GLN A 181 -8.17 -5.17 27.24
C GLN A 181 -9.41 -4.36 27.61
N GLU A 182 -10.19 -4.87 28.54
CA GLU A 182 -11.47 -4.23 28.97
C GLU A 182 -12.44 -3.91 27.82
N GLY A 183 -12.34 -4.71 26.72
CA GLY A 183 -13.16 -4.49 25.51
C GLY A 183 -12.57 -3.51 24.50
N GLU A 184 -11.43 -2.89 24.78
CA GLU A 184 -10.75 -1.99 23.86
C GLU A 184 -9.59 -2.70 23.15
N LEU A 185 -9.45 -2.42 21.85
CA LEU A 185 -8.38 -2.93 21.00
C LEU A 185 -7.07 -2.21 21.30
N CYS A 186 -6.06 -2.98 21.70
CA CYS A 186 -4.70 -2.51 21.97
C CYS A 186 -3.71 -3.13 20.98
N PHE A 187 -2.89 -2.29 20.34
CA PHE A 187 -1.78 -2.73 19.50
C PHE A 187 -0.44 -2.33 20.07
N ASP A 188 0.55 -3.17 19.81
CA ASP A 188 1.96 -2.83 19.96
C ASP A 188 2.49 -2.21 18.65
N LEU A 189 1.85 -1.11 18.22
CA LEU A 189 2.28 -0.38 17.02
C LEU A 189 3.62 0.30 17.31
N PRO A 190 4.61 0.22 16.40
CA PRO A 190 5.81 1.02 16.53
C PRO A 190 5.38 2.50 16.55
N THR A 191 5.60 3.16 17.67
CA THR A 191 5.36 4.60 17.78
C THR A 191 6.15 5.27 16.67
N THR A 192 5.46 5.77 15.64
CA THR A 192 6.05 6.69 14.67
C THR A 192 6.61 7.83 15.48
N GLY A 193 7.96 7.88 15.57
CA GLY A 193 8.66 8.80 16.44
C GLY A 193 8.12 10.22 16.30
N THR A 194 7.42 10.65 17.30
CA THR A 194 7.29 12.07 17.60
C THR A 194 8.71 12.56 17.79
N ASN A 195 9.17 13.35 16.84
CA ASN A 195 10.46 14.02 16.90
C ASN A 195 10.52 14.83 18.22
N PRO A 196 11.37 14.49 19.21
CA PRO A 196 11.40 15.20 20.49
C PRO A 196 12.08 16.56 20.42
N ASN A 197 12.35 17.10 19.21
CA ASN A 197 13.02 18.37 18.98
C ASN A 197 12.14 19.39 18.22
N ALA A 198 10.88 19.57 18.64
CA ALA A 198 10.10 20.76 18.31
C ALA A 198 9.80 21.52 19.62
N GLY A 199 10.83 22.18 20.10
CA GLY A 199 10.82 23.12 21.21
C GLY A 199 11.59 24.36 20.79
#